data_4b50e3155baf3883b6ae66f80097d107
#
_entry.id   4b50e3155baf3883b6ae66f80097d107
#
_cell.length_a   1.000
_cell.length_b   1.000
_cell.length_c   1.000
_cell.angle_alpha   90.00
_cell.angle_beta   90.00
_cell.angle_gamma   90.00
#
_symmetry.space_group_name_H-M   'P 1'
#
loop_
_entity.id
_entity.type
_entity.pdbx_description
1 polymer ?
#
loop_
_entity_poly.entity_id
_entity_poly.type
_entity_poly.pdbx_seq_one_letter_code
_entity_poly.pdbx_strand_id
1 'polypeptide(L)'
;LDYEDKGMNIYTISSFLLGNGVIDFSDPKSRLSSFFIWNEGDGKFLSYSLPKGKVQSTMRSDKLMVSDYFPANIGVPIFSQRAVSIFERRIASEMSFYKCTVENVSETLSLCKVNNYLPIIDEERTTFRELIDGTKLIDIPAYKCDKDFFIARDSVFCERMIVSQLFVDLCNEEGVNIEFSQC
;
A
#
# COMPACT_ATOMS: atom_id res chain seq x y z
N LEU A 1 14.51 -30.36 -20.62
CA LEU A 1 15.04 -29.15 -19.99
C LEU A 1 13.82 -28.32 -19.61
N ASP A 2 13.32 -28.57 -18.40
CA ASP A 2 12.22 -27.80 -17.82
C ASP A 2 12.78 -26.41 -17.50
N TYR A 3 12.36 -25.41 -18.27
CA TYR A 3 12.45 -24.03 -17.84
C TYR A 3 11.41 -23.89 -16.73
N GLU A 4 11.83 -24.06 -15.49
CA GLU A 4 11.08 -23.54 -14.36
C GLU A 4 10.93 -22.03 -14.60
N ASP A 5 9.72 -21.65 -14.94
CA ASP A 5 9.28 -20.26 -14.93
C ASP A 5 9.43 -19.77 -13.49
N LYS A 6 10.61 -19.23 -13.17
CA LYS A 6 10.84 -18.57 -11.87
C LYS A 6 10.07 -17.26 -11.89
N GLY A 7 8.76 -17.39 -11.77
CA GLY A 7 7.91 -16.24 -11.53
C GLY A 7 8.49 -15.41 -10.39
N MET A 8 8.48 -14.10 -10.55
CA MET A 8 8.93 -13.15 -9.51
C MET A 8 8.15 -13.41 -8.22
N ASN A 9 8.84 -13.53 -7.09
CA ASN A 9 8.16 -13.61 -5.79
C ASN A 9 7.42 -12.30 -5.53
N ILE A 10 6.15 -12.42 -5.20
CA ILE A 10 5.21 -11.34 -4.97
C ILE A 10 4.73 -11.39 -3.52
N TYR A 11 4.58 -10.21 -2.93
CA TYR A 11 4.20 -10.07 -1.53
C TYR A 11 3.13 -8.99 -1.35
N THR A 12 2.34 -9.13 -0.30
CA THR A 12 1.55 -8.04 0.27
C THR A 12 2.26 -7.47 1.50
N ILE A 13 2.06 -6.18 1.75
CA ILE A 13 2.53 -5.56 2.99
C ILE A 13 1.56 -5.95 4.11
N SER A 14 2.10 -6.41 5.23
CA SER A 14 1.32 -6.81 6.39
C SER A 14 1.53 -5.87 7.58
N SER A 15 0.63 -5.92 8.53
CA SER A 15 0.67 -5.08 9.73
C SER A 15 0.51 -5.90 11.02
N PHE A 16 0.90 -7.16 11.01
CA PHE A 16 0.80 -8.05 12.20
C PHE A 16 1.48 -7.46 13.42
N LEU A 17 2.59 -6.75 13.23
CA LEU A 17 3.31 -6.07 14.30
C LEU A 17 2.42 -5.08 15.06
N LEU A 18 1.53 -4.39 14.35
CA LEU A 18 0.63 -3.36 14.88
C LEU A 18 -0.71 -3.92 15.40
N GLY A 19 -0.95 -5.21 15.26
CA GLY A 19 -2.23 -5.84 15.56
C GLY A 19 -3.26 -5.64 14.46
N ASN A 20 -4.55 -5.71 14.80
CA ASN A 20 -5.65 -5.63 13.83
C ASN A 20 -6.17 -4.22 13.58
N GLY A 21 -5.58 -3.20 14.20
CA GLY A 21 -6.00 -1.81 14.06
C GLY A 21 -5.47 -1.16 12.79
N VAL A 22 -6.12 -0.07 12.41
CA VAL A 22 -5.72 0.81 11.30
C VAL A 22 -5.73 2.27 11.75
N ILE A 23 -5.08 3.13 10.99
CA ILE A 23 -5.28 4.57 11.13
C ILE A 23 -6.58 4.93 10.42
N ASP A 24 -7.50 5.53 11.15
CA ASP A 24 -8.83 5.91 10.68
C ASP A 24 -8.83 7.36 10.19
N PHE A 25 -9.13 7.54 8.90
CA PHE A 25 -9.39 8.84 8.29
C PHE A 25 -10.89 8.99 8.11
N SER A 26 -11.51 9.84 8.93
CA SER A 26 -12.96 10.07 8.91
C SER A 26 -13.42 10.98 7.77
N ASP A 27 -12.54 11.87 7.29
CA ASP A 27 -12.86 12.87 6.27
C ASP A 27 -11.61 13.22 5.46
N PRO A 28 -11.71 13.39 4.16
CA PRO A 28 -12.70 12.97 3.17
C PRO A 28 -12.30 11.63 2.48
N LYS A 29 -12.76 10.51 3.03
CA LYS A 29 -12.40 9.15 2.57
C LYS A 29 -12.47 8.98 1.06
N SER A 30 -13.59 9.39 0.43
CA SER A 30 -13.79 9.25 -1.00
C SER A 30 -12.79 10.04 -1.83
N ARG A 31 -12.45 11.26 -1.41
CA ARG A 31 -11.48 12.11 -2.11
C ARG A 31 -10.06 11.56 -2.01
N LEU A 32 -9.67 11.06 -0.83
CA LEU A 32 -8.38 10.39 -0.65
C LEU A 32 -8.30 9.12 -1.51
N SER A 33 -9.31 8.27 -1.47
CA SER A 33 -9.34 7.05 -2.28
C SER A 33 -9.31 7.36 -3.78
N SER A 34 -10.08 8.33 -4.26
CA SER A 34 -10.08 8.73 -5.67
C SER A 34 -8.68 9.14 -6.13
N PHE A 35 -7.98 9.95 -5.36
CA PHE A 35 -6.64 10.39 -5.71
C PHE A 35 -5.58 9.31 -5.57
N PHE A 36 -5.53 8.64 -4.40
CA PHE A 36 -4.44 7.71 -4.08
C PHE A 36 -4.59 6.33 -4.73
N ILE A 37 -5.82 5.86 -4.93
CA ILE A 37 -6.10 4.51 -5.42
C ILE A 37 -6.49 4.54 -6.89
N TRP A 38 -7.48 5.37 -7.25
CA TRP A 38 -8.04 5.41 -8.60
C TRP A 38 -7.32 6.39 -9.53
N ASN A 39 -6.29 7.08 -9.04
CA ASN A 39 -5.49 8.04 -9.81
C ASN A 39 -6.33 9.17 -10.44
N GLU A 40 -7.36 9.62 -9.74
CA GLU A 40 -8.26 10.68 -10.16
C GLU A 40 -7.86 12.04 -9.55
N GLY A 41 -7.90 13.09 -10.37
CA GLY A 41 -7.56 14.44 -9.94
C GLY A 41 -6.07 14.70 -9.81
N ASP A 42 -5.72 15.92 -9.37
CA ASP A 42 -4.34 16.43 -9.30
C ASP A 42 -3.78 16.53 -7.87
N GLY A 43 -4.58 16.17 -6.87
CA GLY A 43 -4.16 16.18 -5.46
C GLY A 43 -3.97 17.58 -4.85
N LYS A 44 -4.32 18.67 -5.54
CA LYS A 44 -4.16 20.04 -5.02
C LYS A 44 -4.81 20.26 -3.66
N PHE A 45 -5.91 19.55 -3.37
CA PHE A 45 -6.58 19.67 -2.08
C PHE A 45 -5.67 19.32 -0.88
N LEU A 46 -4.65 18.50 -1.08
CA LEU A 46 -3.68 18.11 -0.05
C LEU A 46 -2.76 19.26 0.37
N SER A 47 -2.59 20.28 -0.49
CA SER A 47 -1.82 21.47 -0.16
C SER A 47 -2.59 22.48 0.70
N TYR A 48 -3.92 22.39 0.72
CA TYR A 48 -4.78 23.28 1.52
C TYR A 48 -5.19 22.71 2.87
N SER A 49 -5.26 21.38 2.97
CA SER A 49 -5.67 20.70 4.20
C SER A 49 -4.96 19.36 4.30
N LEU A 50 -4.09 19.23 5.31
CA LEU A 50 -3.46 17.95 5.60
C LEU A 50 -4.51 16.93 6.05
N PRO A 51 -4.50 15.71 5.51
CA PRO A 51 -5.34 14.63 6.03
C PRO A 51 -5.04 14.36 7.51
N LYS A 52 -6.10 14.17 8.30
CA LYS A 52 -6.00 13.88 9.72
C LYS A 52 -6.53 12.50 10.01
N GLY A 53 -5.68 11.66 10.54
CA GLY A 53 -6.01 10.31 10.96
C GLY A 53 -6.05 10.15 12.47
N LYS A 54 -6.67 9.08 12.92
CA LYS A 54 -6.75 8.66 14.32
C LYS A 54 -6.37 7.19 14.45
N VAL A 55 -5.52 6.89 15.42
CA VAL A 55 -5.14 5.51 15.74
C VAL A 55 -6.33 4.81 16.39
N GLN A 56 -6.74 3.66 15.83
CA GLN A 56 -7.77 2.83 16.46
C GLN A 56 -7.24 2.17 17.73
N SER A 57 -8.11 1.97 18.73
CA SER A 57 -7.76 1.38 20.03
C SER A 57 -7.24 -0.07 19.93
N THR A 58 -7.56 -0.77 18.85
CA THR A 58 -7.08 -2.13 18.57
C THR A 58 -5.64 -2.18 18.04
N MET A 59 -5.06 -1.03 17.73
CA MET A 59 -3.68 -0.92 17.25
C MET A 59 -2.70 -0.94 18.43
N ARG A 60 -1.59 -1.66 18.27
CA ARG A 60 -0.57 -1.75 19.33
C ARG A 60 0.25 -0.45 19.39
N SER A 61 -0.11 0.43 20.32
CA SER A 61 0.55 1.72 20.48
C SER A 61 2.04 1.62 20.85
N ASP A 62 2.44 0.55 21.54
CA ASP A 62 3.84 0.27 21.90
C ASP A 62 4.72 -0.04 20.68
N LYS A 63 4.13 -0.39 19.54
CA LYS A 63 4.82 -0.71 18.30
C LYS A 63 4.80 0.41 17.25
N LEU A 64 4.02 1.47 17.47
CA LEU A 64 3.90 2.57 16.52
C LEU A 64 5.25 3.23 16.21
N MET A 65 6.10 3.42 17.22
CA MET A 65 7.39 4.09 17.07
C MET A 65 8.48 3.26 16.38
N VAL A 66 8.28 1.94 16.27
CA VAL A 66 9.27 1.03 15.67
C VAL A 66 8.86 0.54 14.28
N SER A 67 7.61 0.74 13.89
CA SER A 67 7.10 0.39 12.55
C SER A 67 7.37 1.52 11.56
N ASP A 68 7.66 1.15 10.32
CA ASP A 68 7.80 2.08 9.21
C ASP A 68 6.59 2.08 8.28
N TYR A 69 5.64 1.18 8.49
CA TYR A 69 4.39 1.07 7.74
C TYR A 69 3.19 1.05 8.69
N PHE A 70 2.14 1.76 8.29
CA PHE A 70 0.89 1.84 9.03
C PHE A 70 -0.29 1.63 8.07
N PRO A 71 -1.18 0.67 8.36
CA PRO A 71 -2.37 0.46 7.55
C PRO A 71 -3.40 1.56 7.82
N ALA A 72 -4.11 1.97 6.78
CA ALA A 72 -5.22 2.93 6.88
C ALA A 72 -6.54 2.29 6.44
N ASN A 73 -7.64 2.75 7.04
CA ASN A 73 -8.99 2.30 6.68
C ASN A 73 -9.40 2.65 5.23
N ILE A 74 -8.65 3.55 4.58
CA ILE A 74 -8.86 3.97 3.19
C ILE A 74 -8.06 3.14 2.17
N GLY A 75 -7.34 2.11 2.60
CA GLY A 75 -6.52 1.26 1.71
C GLY A 75 -5.28 1.97 1.10
N VAL A 76 -4.87 3.10 1.67
CA VAL A 76 -3.68 3.85 1.27
C VAL A 76 -2.56 3.56 2.27
N PRO A 77 -1.37 3.11 1.84
CA PRO A 77 -0.27 2.86 2.74
C PRO A 77 0.26 4.16 3.34
N ILE A 78 0.61 4.11 4.61
CA ILE A 78 1.23 5.20 5.34
C ILE A 78 2.63 4.76 5.76
N PHE A 79 3.61 5.64 5.62
CA PHE A 79 5.00 5.37 5.97
C PHE A 79 5.56 6.40 6.93
N SER A 80 6.52 5.97 7.75
CA SER A 80 7.34 6.83 8.59
C SER A 80 8.20 7.77 7.75
N GLN A 81 8.65 8.89 8.32
CA GLN A 81 9.55 9.81 7.64
C GLN A 81 10.87 9.15 7.23
N ARG A 82 11.36 8.20 8.04
CA ARG A 82 12.57 7.44 7.73
C ARG A 82 12.40 6.61 6.46
N ALA A 83 11.32 5.85 6.37
CA ALA A 83 11.01 5.05 5.18
C ALA A 83 10.80 5.94 3.94
N VAL A 84 10.06 7.04 4.08
CA VAL A 84 9.84 8.02 3.00
C VAL A 84 11.17 8.51 2.43
N SER A 85 12.12 8.92 3.28
CA SER A 85 13.44 9.42 2.84
C SER A 85 14.22 8.39 2.04
N ILE A 86 14.09 7.11 2.39
CA ILE A 86 14.73 6.00 1.66
C ILE A 86 14.04 5.79 0.30
N PHE A 87 12.71 5.71 0.30
CA PHE A 87 11.96 5.43 -0.92
C PHE A 87 12.05 6.56 -1.94
N GLU A 88 12.04 7.83 -1.51
CA GLU A 88 12.25 8.98 -2.38
C GLU A 88 13.63 8.96 -3.06
N ARG A 89 14.65 8.44 -2.38
CA ARG A 89 16.00 8.30 -2.94
C ARG A 89 16.12 7.12 -3.90
N ARG A 90 15.45 6.00 -3.62
CA ARG A 90 15.68 4.72 -4.28
C ARG A 90 14.65 4.35 -5.34
N ILE A 91 13.39 4.74 -5.15
CA ILE A 91 12.25 4.32 -5.97
C ILE A 91 11.23 5.45 -6.24
N ALA A 92 11.71 6.68 -6.38
CA ALA A 92 10.88 7.87 -6.57
C ALA A 92 9.92 7.81 -7.78
N SER A 93 10.22 7.00 -8.79
CA SER A 93 9.35 6.85 -9.96
C SER A 93 8.06 6.09 -9.67
N GLU A 94 8.06 5.19 -8.68
CA GLU A 94 6.92 4.34 -8.36
C GLU A 94 6.08 4.83 -7.18
N MET A 95 6.58 5.77 -6.39
CA MET A 95 5.93 6.26 -5.17
C MET A 95 5.99 7.79 -5.06
N SER A 96 4.90 8.37 -4.62
CA SER A 96 4.84 9.79 -4.23
C SER A 96 4.25 9.90 -2.82
N PHE A 97 4.75 10.86 -2.03
CA PHE A 97 4.40 10.96 -0.62
C PHE A 97 3.74 12.29 -0.29
N TYR A 98 2.71 12.23 0.54
CA TYR A 98 1.92 13.37 0.97
C TYR A 98 1.76 13.33 2.47
N LYS A 99 2.21 14.38 3.14
CA LYS A 99 2.16 14.47 4.61
C LYS A 99 0.74 14.32 5.13
N CYS A 100 0.63 13.65 6.26
CA CYS A 100 -0.59 13.58 7.05
C CYS A 100 -0.26 13.74 8.53
N THR A 101 -1.26 14.06 9.32
CA THR A 101 -1.16 14.07 10.78
C THR A 101 -2.01 12.96 11.36
N VAL A 102 -1.52 12.35 12.43
CA VAL A 102 -2.25 11.32 13.16
C VAL A 102 -2.34 11.74 14.62
N GLU A 103 -3.54 11.70 15.16
CA GLU A 103 -3.82 12.11 16.53
C GLU A 103 -2.96 11.30 17.51
N ASN A 104 -2.32 12.00 18.46
CA ASN A 104 -1.40 11.41 19.44
C ASN A 104 -0.12 10.76 18.88
N VAL A 105 0.21 11.00 17.64
CA VAL A 105 1.49 10.62 17.04
C VAL A 105 2.27 11.90 16.74
N SER A 106 3.42 12.05 17.38
CA SER A 106 4.27 13.25 17.21
C SER A 106 5.14 13.20 15.96
N GLU A 107 5.34 12.01 15.40
CA GLU A 107 6.14 11.81 14.20
C GLU A 107 5.38 12.23 12.95
N THR A 108 6.10 12.79 11.97
CA THR A 108 5.53 13.07 10.66
C THR A 108 5.36 11.78 9.88
N LEU A 109 4.13 11.51 9.48
CA LEU A 109 3.76 10.38 8.63
C LEU A 109 3.35 10.86 7.24
N SER A 110 3.43 9.99 6.25
CA SER A 110 3.03 10.31 4.88
C SER A 110 2.17 9.21 4.27
N LEU A 111 1.08 9.64 3.64
CA LEU A 111 0.29 8.82 2.74
C LEU A 111 1.09 8.57 1.46
N CYS A 112 1.10 7.34 0.98
CA CYS A 112 1.80 6.99 -0.24
C CYS A 112 0.83 6.81 -1.42
N LYS A 113 1.10 7.55 -2.49
CA LYS A 113 0.51 7.28 -3.80
C LYS A 113 1.43 6.36 -4.58
N VAL A 114 0.95 5.17 -4.91
CA VAL A 114 1.63 4.27 -5.83
C VAL A 114 1.37 4.74 -7.26
N ASN A 115 2.44 5.05 -8.01
CA ASN A 115 2.35 5.60 -9.36
C ASN A 115 2.40 4.53 -10.45
N ASN A 116 2.63 3.29 -10.07
CA ASN A 116 2.83 2.17 -10.97
C ASN A 116 1.56 1.29 -11.00
N TYR A 117 0.87 1.27 -12.14
CA TYR A 117 -0.34 0.47 -12.36
C TYR A 117 -0.04 -0.60 -13.41
N LEU A 118 -0.07 -1.86 -13.00
CA LEU A 118 0.26 -3.02 -13.82
C LEU A 118 -0.87 -4.05 -13.78
N PRO A 119 -1.01 -4.92 -14.80
CA PRO A 119 -1.94 -6.04 -14.76
C PRO A 119 -1.38 -7.15 -13.85
N ILE A 120 -1.56 -6.99 -12.54
CA ILE A 120 -0.99 -7.89 -11.52
C ILE A 120 -1.93 -9.01 -11.10
N ILE A 121 -3.23 -8.86 -11.32
CA ILE A 121 -4.20 -9.93 -11.04
C ILE A 121 -4.14 -10.98 -12.13
N ASP A 122 -3.91 -12.23 -11.72
CA ASP A 122 -4.06 -13.39 -12.58
C ASP A 122 -5.53 -13.80 -12.61
N GLU A 123 -6.27 -13.30 -13.60
CA GLU A 123 -7.72 -13.54 -13.71
C GLU A 123 -8.06 -15.03 -13.89
N GLU A 124 -7.19 -15.83 -14.46
CA GLU A 124 -7.42 -17.27 -14.67
C GLU A 124 -7.38 -18.05 -13.34
N ARG A 125 -6.55 -17.61 -12.40
CA ARG A 125 -6.35 -18.25 -11.09
C ARG A 125 -7.05 -17.55 -9.96
N THR A 126 -7.54 -16.32 -10.18
CA THR A 126 -8.30 -15.54 -9.19
C THR A 126 -9.73 -16.03 -9.11
N THR A 127 -10.24 -16.22 -7.90
CA THR A 127 -11.65 -16.50 -7.65
C THR A 127 -12.43 -15.21 -7.54
N PHE A 128 -13.48 -15.08 -8.33
CA PHE A 128 -14.39 -13.94 -8.31
C PHE A 128 -15.75 -14.32 -7.77
N ARG A 129 -16.40 -13.37 -7.09
CA ARG A 129 -17.80 -13.40 -6.75
C ARG A 129 -18.51 -12.32 -7.57
N GLU A 130 -19.56 -12.72 -8.27
CA GLU A 130 -20.38 -11.80 -9.05
C GLU A 130 -21.56 -11.31 -8.22
N LEU A 131 -21.80 -10.02 -8.20
CA LEU A 131 -22.95 -9.39 -7.58
C LEU A 131 -24.15 -9.41 -8.55
N ILE A 132 -25.34 -9.13 -8.02
CA ILE A 132 -26.61 -9.16 -8.77
C ILE A 132 -26.59 -8.20 -9.98
N ASP A 133 -25.84 -7.10 -9.88
CA ASP A 133 -25.67 -6.10 -10.94
C ASP A 133 -24.58 -6.46 -11.97
N GLY A 134 -23.98 -7.65 -11.86
CA GLY A 134 -22.89 -8.11 -12.73
C GLY A 134 -21.50 -7.64 -12.31
N THR A 135 -21.38 -6.87 -11.23
CA THR A 135 -20.08 -6.44 -10.70
C THR A 135 -19.29 -7.63 -10.17
N LYS A 136 -18.05 -7.78 -10.61
CA LYS A 136 -17.14 -8.83 -10.13
C LYS A 136 -16.32 -8.29 -8.96
N LEU A 137 -16.35 -9.00 -7.85
CA LEU A 137 -15.50 -8.76 -6.69
C LEU A 137 -14.48 -9.89 -6.57
N ILE A 138 -13.23 -9.55 -6.28
CA ILE A 138 -12.20 -10.54 -5.99
C ILE A 138 -12.50 -11.19 -4.64
N ASP A 139 -12.63 -12.51 -4.65
CA ASP A 139 -12.82 -13.31 -3.43
C ASP A 139 -11.46 -13.84 -2.93
N ILE A 140 -10.77 -14.58 -3.77
CA ILE A 140 -9.40 -15.06 -3.51
C ILE A 140 -8.51 -14.59 -4.64
N PRO A 141 -7.60 -13.64 -4.39
CA PRO A 141 -6.70 -13.13 -5.42
C PRO A 141 -5.58 -14.12 -5.73
N ALA A 142 -5.21 -14.23 -7.00
CA ALA A 142 -3.94 -14.77 -7.46
C ALA A 142 -3.21 -13.66 -8.22
N TYR A 143 -1.89 -13.64 -8.09
CA TYR A 143 -1.08 -12.56 -8.65
C TYR A 143 -0.05 -13.11 -9.63
N LYS A 144 0.22 -12.35 -10.69
CA LYS A 144 1.33 -12.57 -11.61
C LYS A 144 1.86 -11.23 -12.12
N CYS A 145 3.13 -11.15 -12.43
CA CYS A 145 3.70 -10.02 -13.13
C CYS A 145 4.97 -10.44 -13.84
N ASP A 146 5.08 -10.08 -15.12
CA ASP A 146 6.24 -10.38 -15.96
C ASP A 146 7.24 -9.22 -16.06
N LYS A 147 6.96 -8.12 -15.35
CA LYS A 147 7.77 -6.90 -15.36
C LYS A 147 8.44 -6.69 -14.01
N ASP A 148 9.66 -6.18 -14.03
CA ASP A 148 10.32 -5.71 -12.83
C ASP A 148 9.60 -4.47 -12.27
N PHE A 149 9.33 -4.48 -10.98
CA PHE A 149 8.74 -3.37 -10.24
C PHE A 149 9.14 -3.48 -8.76
N PHE A 150 9.05 -2.41 -8.01
CA PHE A 150 9.15 -2.43 -6.55
C PHE A 150 7.76 -2.55 -5.92
N ILE A 151 6.86 -1.63 -6.27
CA ILE A 151 5.49 -1.59 -5.77
C ILE A 151 4.54 -1.26 -6.93
N ALA A 152 3.39 -1.92 -6.97
CA ALA A 152 2.38 -1.68 -8.00
C ALA A 152 0.96 -1.86 -7.48
N ARG A 153 0.02 -1.15 -8.10
CA ARG A 153 -1.41 -1.42 -8.01
C ARG A 153 -1.88 -2.14 -9.26
N ASP A 154 -2.94 -2.94 -9.13
CA ASP A 154 -3.57 -3.52 -10.30
C ASP A 154 -4.20 -2.43 -11.17
N SER A 155 -4.07 -2.55 -12.49
CA SER A 155 -4.57 -1.55 -13.44
C SER A 155 -6.10 -1.54 -13.58
N VAL A 156 -6.78 -2.61 -13.17
CA VAL A 156 -8.24 -2.76 -13.19
C VAL A 156 -8.82 -2.75 -11.78
N PHE A 157 -8.26 -3.57 -10.90
CA PHE A 157 -8.64 -3.66 -9.48
C PHE A 157 -7.70 -2.80 -8.63
N CYS A 158 -7.76 -1.48 -8.81
CA CYS A 158 -6.78 -0.51 -8.28
C CYS A 158 -6.61 -0.54 -6.75
N GLU A 159 -7.57 -1.09 -6.00
CA GLU A 159 -7.46 -1.33 -4.56
C GLU A 159 -6.45 -2.42 -4.21
N ARG A 160 -6.11 -3.30 -5.16
CA ARG A 160 -5.11 -4.35 -4.97
C ARG A 160 -3.71 -3.79 -5.19
N MET A 161 -2.86 -3.97 -4.19
CA MET A 161 -1.48 -3.49 -4.19
C MET A 161 -0.56 -4.62 -3.77
N ILE A 162 0.53 -4.78 -4.51
CA ILE A 162 1.58 -5.76 -4.23
C ILE A 162 2.96 -5.13 -4.29
N VAL A 163 3.92 -5.80 -3.70
CA VAL A 163 5.34 -5.49 -3.80
C VAL A 163 6.10 -6.72 -4.31
N SER A 164 7.21 -6.48 -4.97
CA SER A 164 8.08 -7.54 -5.46
C SER A 164 9.17 -7.91 -4.46
N GLN A 165 9.93 -8.96 -4.77
CA GLN A 165 11.14 -9.30 -4.03
C GLN A 165 12.14 -8.13 -3.98
N LEU A 166 12.23 -7.32 -5.04
CA LEU A 166 13.11 -6.14 -5.07
C LEU A 166 12.77 -5.12 -3.96
N PHE A 167 11.49 -4.93 -3.67
CA PHE A 167 11.06 -4.06 -2.58
C PHE A 167 11.39 -4.63 -1.21
N VAL A 168 11.17 -5.94 -1.04
CA VAL A 168 11.53 -6.64 0.20
C VAL A 168 13.03 -6.55 0.46
N ASP A 169 13.85 -6.80 -0.57
CA ASP A 169 15.32 -6.73 -0.48
C ASP A 169 15.79 -5.31 -0.15
N LEU A 170 15.19 -4.29 -0.80
CA LEU A 170 15.46 -2.89 -0.48
C LEU A 170 15.15 -2.55 0.97
N CYS A 171 14.00 -2.98 1.49
CA CYS A 171 13.64 -2.75 2.89
C CYS A 171 14.62 -3.43 3.85
N ASN A 172 15.03 -4.65 3.55
CA ASN A 172 16.03 -5.38 4.36
C ASN A 172 17.39 -4.72 4.31
N GLU A 173 17.87 -4.30 3.14
CA GLU A 173 19.15 -3.60 2.94
C GLU A 173 19.22 -2.29 3.72
N GLU A 174 18.16 -1.50 3.67
CA GLU A 174 18.09 -0.17 4.29
C GLU A 174 17.58 -0.20 5.75
N GLY A 175 17.25 -1.39 6.27
CA GLY A 175 16.74 -1.56 7.63
C GLY A 175 15.36 -0.93 7.85
N VAL A 176 14.50 -0.90 6.83
CA VAL A 176 13.11 -0.45 6.92
C VAL A 176 12.29 -1.53 7.57
N ASN A 177 11.61 -1.21 8.65
CA ASN A 177 10.84 -2.16 9.46
C ASN A 177 9.42 -2.32 8.94
N ILE A 178 9.25 -3.21 7.97
CA ILE A 178 7.97 -3.57 7.35
C ILE A 178 7.88 -5.10 7.30
N GLU A 179 6.69 -5.63 7.55
CA GLU A 179 6.40 -7.06 7.43
C GLU A 179 5.73 -7.36 6.09
N PHE A 180 6.05 -8.52 5.53
CA PHE A 180 5.55 -8.96 4.24
C PHE A 180 4.95 -10.36 4.35
N SER A 181 3.89 -10.61 3.58
CA SER A 181 3.30 -11.94 3.39
C SER A 181 3.43 -12.33 1.93
N GLN A 182 4.04 -13.49 1.65
CA GLN A 182 4.16 -13.99 0.29
C GLN A 182 2.78 -14.40 -0.24
N CYS A 183 2.53 -14.07 -1.51
CA CYS A 183 1.29 -14.39 -2.21
C CYS A 183 1.40 -15.71 -2.99
#